data_4977ad5f00197af9f254e7549a484dc8
#
_entry.id   4977ad5f00197af9f254e7549a484dc8
#
_cell.length_a   1.000
_cell.length_b   1.000
_cell.length_c   1.000
_cell.angle_alpha   90.00
_cell.angle_beta   90.00
_cell.angle_gamma   90.00
#
_symmetry.space_group_name_H-M   'P 1'
#
loop_
_entity.id
_entity.type
_entity.pdbx_description
1 polymer ?
#
loop_
_entity_poly.entity_id
_entity_poly.type
_entity_poly.pdbx_seq_one_letter_code
_entity_poly.pdbx_strand_id
1 'polypeptide(L)'
;QDPLYSHLIPDEDTRKRLLPELFHCDLEEMFATCEIFADSPELNGVLVISDESEPYNFFQYYATELHAYLKTDEYLIKEDPSLKTFWNFILGKDYLNSKWTDQLHQEERLHIIYLAVDPAMQHHGISALLMNEAIAYAHQHHLMISLETHNEHNVALYQHFGFKLYGVLEKHFDLKQYCMIREVQ
;
A
#
# COMPACT_ATOMS: atom_id res chain seq x y z
N GLN A 1 13.39 -5.72 -1.04
CA GLN A 1 12.32 -6.13 -1.98
C GLN A 1 11.09 -6.51 -1.16
N ASP A 2 9.91 -6.09 -1.59
CA ASP A 2 8.67 -6.49 -0.94
C ASP A 2 8.40 -7.96 -1.24
N PRO A 3 8.14 -8.80 -0.21
CA PRO A 3 7.86 -10.23 -0.39
C PRO A 3 6.64 -10.49 -1.28
N LEU A 4 5.61 -9.64 -1.25
CA LEU A 4 4.40 -9.78 -2.06
C LEU A 4 4.72 -9.93 -3.54
N TYR A 5 5.47 -8.98 -4.11
CA TYR A 5 5.78 -9.00 -5.54
C TYR A 5 6.72 -10.14 -5.94
N SER A 6 7.52 -10.65 -5.00
CA SER A 6 8.35 -11.84 -5.25
C SER A 6 7.51 -13.11 -5.41
N HIS A 7 6.36 -13.18 -4.74
CA HIS A 7 5.41 -14.29 -4.86
C HIS A 7 4.48 -14.13 -6.07
N LEU A 8 3.99 -12.90 -6.32
CA LEU A 8 3.11 -12.62 -7.46
C LEU A 8 3.84 -12.74 -8.79
N ILE A 9 5.10 -12.29 -8.85
CA ILE A 9 5.94 -12.29 -10.05
C ILE A 9 7.26 -13.00 -9.71
N PRO A 10 7.27 -14.35 -9.68
CA PRO A 10 8.46 -15.12 -9.27
C PRO A 10 9.65 -14.95 -10.19
N ASP A 11 9.42 -14.79 -11.50
CA ASP A 11 10.49 -14.54 -12.47
C ASP A 11 11.04 -13.12 -12.31
N GLU A 12 12.34 -13.03 -12.02
CA GLU A 12 13.00 -11.75 -11.69
C GLU A 12 13.05 -10.80 -12.88
N ASP A 13 13.26 -11.30 -14.09
CA ASP A 13 13.34 -10.46 -15.29
C ASP A 13 11.96 -9.91 -15.66
N THR A 14 10.92 -10.73 -15.58
CA THR A 14 9.52 -10.28 -15.71
C THR A 14 9.18 -9.26 -14.64
N ARG A 15 9.59 -9.49 -13.40
CA ARG A 15 9.34 -8.55 -12.30
C ARG A 15 10.00 -7.20 -12.51
N LYS A 16 11.25 -7.16 -13.00
CA LYS A 16 11.97 -5.91 -13.32
C LYS A 16 11.29 -5.10 -14.42
N ARG A 17 10.68 -5.76 -15.40
CA ARG A 17 9.95 -5.07 -16.48
C ARG A 17 8.55 -4.62 -16.05
N LEU A 18 7.85 -5.47 -15.30
CA LEU A 18 6.43 -5.30 -15.01
C LEU A 18 6.18 -4.33 -13.84
N LEU A 19 7.02 -4.37 -12.78
CA LEU A 19 6.79 -3.53 -11.60
C LEU A 19 6.72 -2.03 -11.89
N PRO A 20 7.57 -1.43 -12.74
CA PRO A 20 7.44 -0.01 -13.05
C PRO A 20 6.09 0.35 -13.68
N GLU A 21 5.55 -0.53 -14.53
CA GLU A 21 4.25 -0.32 -15.18
C GLU A 21 3.09 -0.45 -14.20
N LEU A 22 3.16 -1.43 -13.30
CA LEU A 22 2.17 -1.61 -12.24
C LEU A 22 2.15 -0.41 -11.29
N PHE A 23 3.32 0.01 -10.80
CA PHE A 23 3.41 1.20 -9.95
C PHE A 23 2.96 2.48 -10.66
N HIS A 24 3.16 2.57 -11.98
CA HIS A 24 2.63 3.70 -12.75
C HIS A 24 1.10 3.71 -12.75
N CYS A 25 0.46 2.54 -12.94
CA CYS A 25 -1.00 2.42 -12.87
C CYS A 25 -1.51 2.76 -11.46
N ASP A 26 -0.88 2.23 -10.42
CA ASP A 26 -1.24 2.49 -9.02
C ASP A 26 -1.11 3.99 -8.69
N LEU A 27 -0.02 4.64 -9.12
CA LEU A 27 0.19 6.05 -8.87
C LEU A 27 -0.81 6.94 -9.62
N GLU A 28 -1.19 6.62 -10.87
CA GLU A 28 -2.25 7.36 -11.58
C GLU A 28 -3.57 7.33 -10.81
N GLU A 29 -3.92 6.18 -10.23
CA GLU A 29 -5.10 6.04 -9.38
C GLU A 29 -4.96 6.83 -8.08
N MET A 30 -3.82 6.70 -7.39
CA MET A 30 -3.56 7.34 -6.11
C MET A 30 -3.48 8.86 -6.21
N PHE A 31 -2.97 9.42 -7.30
CA PHE A 31 -3.02 10.86 -7.54
C PHE A 31 -4.44 11.42 -7.66
N ALA A 32 -5.41 10.59 -8.02
CA ALA A 32 -6.81 10.98 -8.15
C ALA A 32 -7.63 10.72 -6.88
N THR A 33 -7.17 9.83 -6.00
CA THR A 33 -7.98 9.27 -4.89
C THR A 33 -7.33 9.37 -3.52
N CYS A 34 -6.03 9.67 -3.43
CA CYS A 34 -5.26 9.65 -2.20
C CYS A 34 -4.48 10.96 -1.98
N GLU A 35 -4.05 11.15 -0.75
CA GLU A 35 -3.12 12.20 -0.36
C GLU A 35 -1.68 11.68 -0.48
N ILE A 36 -0.83 12.43 -1.21
CA ILE A 36 0.57 12.06 -1.43
C ILE A 36 1.48 13.12 -0.82
N PHE A 37 2.32 12.71 0.09
CA PHE A 37 3.28 13.54 0.80
C PHE A 37 4.71 13.13 0.45
N ALA A 38 5.60 14.12 0.36
CA ALA A 38 7.02 13.90 0.16
C ALA A 38 7.81 14.60 1.28
N ASP A 39 8.99 14.06 1.60
CA ASP A 39 9.89 14.66 2.58
C ASP A 39 10.46 16.01 2.11
N SER A 40 10.65 16.14 0.81
CA SER A 40 11.31 17.28 0.19
C SER A 40 11.03 17.31 -1.32
N PRO A 41 11.37 18.42 -2.04
CA PRO A 41 11.28 18.48 -3.49
C PRO A 41 12.15 17.45 -4.21
N GLU A 42 13.16 16.91 -3.55
CA GLU A 42 14.06 15.88 -4.08
C GLU A 42 13.43 14.48 -4.07
N LEU A 43 12.26 14.31 -3.41
CA LEU A 43 11.49 13.07 -3.31
C LEU A 43 12.30 11.89 -2.75
N ASN A 44 13.08 12.12 -1.68
CA ASN A 44 13.85 11.06 -1.02
C ASN A 44 12.95 10.10 -0.23
N GLY A 45 11.74 10.53 0.12
CA GLY A 45 10.71 9.71 0.75
C GLY A 45 9.33 10.15 0.35
N VAL A 46 8.43 9.17 0.24
CA VAL A 46 7.03 9.37 -0.15
C VAL A 46 6.13 8.58 0.80
N LEU A 47 5.02 9.21 1.20
CA LEU A 47 3.95 8.61 1.97
C LEU A 47 2.64 8.81 1.19
N VAL A 48 1.90 7.73 0.96
CA VAL A 48 0.58 7.74 0.33
C VAL A 48 -0.46 7.29 1.34
N ILE A 49 -1.48 8.10 1.53
CA ILE A 49 -2.56 7.88 2.51
C ILE A 49 -3.91 7.99 1.81
N SER A 50 -4.81 7.08 2.10
CA SER A 50 -6.24 7.25 1.85
C SER A 50 -6.88 7.82 3.12
N ASP A 51 -7.54 8.97 3.02
CA ASP A 51 -8.35 9.55 4.11
C ASP A 51 -9.81 9.14 3.92
N GLU A 52 -10.20 8.09 4.64
CA GLU A 52 -11.55 7.51 4.57
C GLU A 52 -12.61 8.38 5.27
N SER A 53 -12.20 9.46 5.97
CA SER A 53 -13.11 10.41 6.60
C SER A 53 -13.63 11.48 5.62
N GLU A 54 -12.93 11.66 4.49
CA GLU A 54 -13.30 12.67 3.50
C GLU A 54 -14.32 12.13 2.49
N PRO A 55 -15.33 12.96 2.10
CA PRO A 55 -16.28 12.57 1.08
C PRO A 55 -15.61 12.52 -0.29
N TYR A 56 -15.72 11.40 -0.98
CA TYR A 56 -15.20 11.23 -2.33
C TYR A 56 -16.31 11.20 -3.41
N ASN A 57 -15.94 11.59 -4.63
CA ASN A 57 -16.86 11.47 -5.77
C ASN A 57 -16.93 10.01 -6.23
N PHE A 58 -18.02 9.33 -5.85
CA PHE A 58 -18.25 7.91 -6.16
C PHE A 58 -18.00 7.53 -7.62
N PHE A 59 -18.51 8.33 -8.58
CA PHE A 59 -18.35 8.02 -10.00
C PHE A 59 -16.91 8.17 -10.46
N GLN A 60 -16.22 9.19 -10.00
CA GLN A 60 -14.82 9.42 -10.35
C GLN A 60 -13.94 8.32 -9.75
N TYR A 61 -14.15 7.97 -8.49
CA TYR A 61 -13.44 6.91 -7.80
C TYR A 61 -13.53 5.58 -8.56
N TYR A 62 -14.75 5.10 -8.82
CA TYR A 62 -14.95 3.82 -9.51
C TYR A 62 -14.47 3.83 -10.97
N ALA A 63 -14.56 4.97 -11.68
CA ALA A 63 -14.04 5.09 -13.03
C ALA A 63 -12.50 4.99 -13.05
N THR A 64 -11.82 5.61 -12.09
CA THR A 64 -10.36 5.57 -11.97
C THR A 64 -9.90 4.17 -11.58
N GLU A 65 -10.52 3.56 -10.57
CA GLU A 65 -10.26 2.18 -10.15
C GLU A 65 -10.43 1.18 -11.31
N LEU A 66 -11.54 1.24 -12.04
CA LEU A 66 -11.76 0.38 -13.20
C LEU A 66 -10.71 0.57 -14.29
N HIS A 67 -10.29 1.82 -14.53
CA HIS A 67 -9.25 2.12 -15.52
C HIS A 67 -7.90 1.51 -15.11
N ALA A 68 -7.51 1.65 -13.83
CA ALA A 68 -6.30 1.07 -13.28
C ALA A 68 -6.31 -0.47 -13.39
N TYR A 69 -7.43 -1.13 -13.05
CA TYR A 69 -7.57 -2.58 -13.20
C TYR A 69 -7.40 -3.04 -14.65
N LEU A 70 -8.04 -2.38 -15.61
CA LEU A 70 -7.96 -2.77 -17.03
C LEU A 70 -6.52 -2.60 -17.56
N LYS A 71 -5.81 -1.54 -17.19
CA LYS A 71 -4.41 -1.34 -17.56
C LYS A 71 -3.50 -2.39 -16.93
N THR A 72 -3.69 -2.68 -15.64
CA THR A 72 -2.94 -3.70 -14.92
C THR A 72 -3.08 -5.06 -15.59
N ASP A 73 -4.30 -5.48 -15.91
CA ASP A 73 -4.56 -6.75 -16.61
C ASP A 73 -3.90 -6.79 -17.98
N GLU A 74 -3.92 -5.69 -18.74
CA GLU A 74 -3.23 -5.60 -20.04
C GLU A 74 -1.73 -5.83 -19.90
N TYR A 75 -1.07 -5.17 -18.92
CA TYR A 75 0.36 -5.33 -18.68
C TYR A 75 0.70 -6.76 -18.20
N LEU A 76 -0.09 -7.34 -17.30
CA LEU A 76 0.12 -8.70 -16.82
C LEU A 76 0.11 -9.73 -17.96
N ILE A 77 -0.84 -9.60 -18.89
CA ILE A 77 -0.98 -10.51 -20.04
C ILE A 77 0.14 -10.26 -21.06
N LYS A 78 0.50 -9.01 -21.31
CA LYS A 78 1.51 -8.63 -22.27
C LYS A 78 2.91 -9.08 -21.88
N GLU A 79 3.28 -8.89 -20.61
CA GLU A 79 4.63 -9.18 -20.12
C GLU A 79 4.85 -10.67 -19.74
N ASP A 80 3.77 -11.39 -19.45
CA ASP A 80 3.81 -12.84 -19.25
C ASP A 80 2.70 -13.56 -20.05
N PRO A 81 2.95 -13.87 -21.34
CA PRO A 81 1.96 -14.59 -22.19
C PRO A 81 1.60 -15.98 -21.68
N SER A 82 2.34 -16.56 -20.71
CA SER A 82 1.96 -17.82 -20.07
C SER A 82 0.74 -17.69 -19.14
N LEU A 83 0.35 -16.46 -18.85
CA LEU A 83 -0.68 -16.07 -17.90
C LEU A 83 -0.42 -16.51 -16.45
N LYS A 84 0.78 -16.99 -16.14
CA LYS A 84 1.11 -17.43 -14.78
C LYS A 84 1.07 -16.27 -13.79
N THR A 85 1.68 -15.14 -14.17
CA THR A 85 1.65 -13.91 -13.35
C THR A 85 0.24 -13.40 -13.19
N PHE A 86 -0.56 -13.36 -14.25
CA PHE A 86 -1.97 -12.98 -14.19
C PHE A 86 -2.75 -13.83 -13.17
N TRP A 87 -2.60 -15.17 -13.23
CA TRP A 87 -3.26 -16.05 -12.27
C TRP A 87 -2.75 -15.88 -10.84
N ASN A 88 -1.47 -15.56 -10.64
CA ASN A 88 -0.94 -15.25 -9.32
C ASN A 88 -1.59 -13.99 -8.75
N PHE A 89 -1.85 -12.96 -9.55
CA PHE A 89 -2.58 -11.76 -9.12
C PHE A 89 -4.02 -12.07 -8.74
N ILE A 90 -4.71 -12.90 -9.51
CA ILE A 90 -6.06 -13.36 -9.16
C ILE A 90 -6.08 -14.12 -7.83
N LEU A 91 -5.12 -15.03 -7.62
CA LEU A 91 -5.01 -15.78 -6.35
C LEU A 91 -4.57 -14.89 -5.19
N GLY A 92 -3.70 -13.93 -5.45
CA GLY A 92 -3.15 -13.02 -4.45
C GLY A 92 -3.99 -11.78 -4.18
N LYS A 93 -5.17 -11.65 -4.79
CA LYS A 93 -6.02 -10.45 -4.70
C LYS A 93 -6.30 -9.99 -3.26
N ASP A 94 -6.37 -10.92 -2.31
CA ASP A 94 -6.63 -10.60 -0.91
C ASP A 94 -5.44 -9.90 -0.23
N TYR A 95 -4.23 -9.98 -0.83
CA TYR A 95 -3.03 -9.27 -0.38
C TYR A 95 -2.83 -7.93 -1.08
N LEU A 96 -3.64 -7.64 -2.12
CA LEU A 96 -3.57 -6.42 -2.94
C LEU A 96 -4.66 -5.40 -2.59
N ASN A 97 -5.46 -5.70 -1.58
CA ASN A 97 -6.53 -4.81 -1.14
C ASN A 97 -6.60 -4.76 0.38
N SER A 98 -7.16 -3.69 0.89
CA SER A 98 -7.28 -3.44 2.33
C SER A 98 -8.63 -3.86 2.91
N LYS A 99 -9.33 -4.85 2.30
CA LYS A 99 -10.66 -5.31 2.75
C LYS A 99 -10.71 -5.84 4.18
N TRP A 100 -9.57 -6.19 4.75
CA TRP A 100 -9.51 -6.55 6.16
C TRP A 100 -9.96 -5.39 7.07
N THR A 101 -9.84 -4.15 6.62
CA THR A 101 -10.27 -2.96 7.36
C THR A 101 -11.78 -2.86 7.51
N ASP A 102 -12.57 -3.52 6.66
CA ASP A 102 -14.03 -3.59 6.79
C ASP A 102 -14.45 -4.22 8.13
N GLN A 103 -13.60 -5.06 8.72
CA GLN A 103 -13.83 -5.70 10.00
C GLN A 103 -13.62 -4.77 11.20
N LEU A 104 -12.98 -3.61 11.00
CA LEU A 104 -12.74 -2.65 12.06
C LEU A 104 -14.00 -1.90 12.49
N HIS A 105 -15.04 -1.88 11.62
CA HIS A 105 -16.29 -1.10 11.83
C HIS A 105 -16.01 0.38 12.16
N GLN A 106 -14.89 0.90 11.66
CA GLN A 106 -14.41 2.27 11.85
C GLN A 106 -14.26 2.92 10.48
N GLU A 107 -15.21 3.76 10.11
CA GLU A 107 -15.22 4.43 8.79
C GLU A 107 -14.24 5.62 8.76
N GLU A 108 -14.14 6.38 9.88
CA GLU A 108 -13.24 7.52 9.99
C GLU A 108 -11.82 7.06 10.35
N ARG A 109 -10.98 6.87 9.32
CA ARG A 109 -9.59 6.44 9.49
C ARG A 109 -8.70 6.94 8.36
N LEU A 110 -7.40 6.99 8.64
CA LEU A 110 -6.36 7.07 7.64
C LEU A 110 -5.87 5.65 7.31
N HIS A 111 -5.75 5.34 6.03
CA HIS A 111 -5.09 4.10 5.61
C HIS A 111 -3.78 4.43 4.91
N ILE A 112 -2.65 3.99 5.46
CA ILE A 112 -1.33 4.15 4.83
C ILE A 112 -1.16 3.06 3.79
N ILE A 113 -1.09 3.47 2.51
CA ILE A 113 -0.94 2.58 1.36
C ILE A 113 0.54 2.34 1.06
N TYR A 114 1.33 3.41 0.97
CA TYR A 114 2.76 3.34 0.74
C TYR A 114 3.54 4.24 1.68
N LEU A 115 4.65 3.72 2.18
CA LEU A 115 5.74 4.46 2.79
C LEU A 115 7.05 3.98 2.16
N ALA A 116 7.63 4.80 1.31
CA ALA A 116 8.84 4.47 0.57
C ALA A 116 9.94 5.51 0.83
N VAL A 117 11.18 5.05 0.94
CA VAL A 117 12.37 5.89 1.10
C VAL A 117 13.44 5.41 0.13
N ASP A 118 14.05 6.36 -0.61
CA ASP A 118 15.16 6.06 -1.50
C ASP A 118 16.23 5.23 -0.75
N PRO A 119 16.68 4.10 -1.30
CA PRO A 119 17.69 3.25 -0.67
C PRO A 119 18.96 4.00 -0.24
N ALA A 120 19.38 5.02 -1.01
CA ALA A 120 20.54 5.84 -0.68
C ALA A 120 20.31 6.77 0.52
N MET A 121 19.04 7.05 0.83
CA MET A 121 18.62 7.98 1.89
C MET A 121 17.99 7.27 3.10
N GLN A 122 18.04 5.93 3.13
CA GLN A 122 17.61 5.15 4.29
C GLN A 122 18.50 5.47 5.51
N HIS A 123 17.95 5.23 6.69
CA HIS A 123 18.59 5.52 7.99
C HIS A 123 18.83 7.02 8.30
N HIS A 124 18.33 7.95 7.49
CA HIS A 124 18.39 9.40 7.74
C HIS A 124 17.12 9.96 8.42
N GLY A 125 16.24 9.09 8.90
CA GLY A 125 15.03 9.51 9.65
C GLY A 125 13.85 9.94 8.78
N ILE A 126 13.92 9.82 7.45
CA ILE A 126 12.85 10.26 6.51
C ILE A 126 11.54 9.51 6.76
N SER A 127 11.59 8.19 6.93
CA SER A 127 10.38 7.40 7.25
C SER A 127 9.75 7.83 8.58
N ALA A 128 10.58 8.19 9.57
CA ALA A 128 10.10 8.69 10.85
C ALA A 128 9.48 10.08 10.73
N LEU A 129 10.05 10.96 9.90
CA LEU A 129 9.49 12.28 9.61
C LEU A 129 8.07 12.12 9.02
N LEU A 130 7.94 11.38 7.91
CA LEU A 130 6.67 11.18 7.21
C LEU A 130 5.62 10.48 8.10
N MET A 131 6.02 9.46 8.84
CA MET A 131 5.11 8.75 9.75
C MET A 131 4.62 9.66 10.90
N ASN A 132 5.49 10.49 11.47
CA ASN A 132 5.10 11.39 12.54
C ASN A 132 4.14 12.49 12.06
N GLU A 133 4.27 12.98 10.83
CA GLU A 133 3.32 13.91 10.23
C GLU A 133 1.92 13.25 10.06
N ALA A 134 1.86 12.01 9.55
CA ALA A 134 0.61 11.29 9.47
C ALA A 134 -0.03 11.05 10.84
N ILE A 135 0.78 10.71 11.85
CA ILE A 135 0.32 10.52 13.23
C ILE A 135 -0.20 11.83 13.83
N ALA A 136 0.50 12.95 13.58
CA ALA A 136 0.07 14.26 14.06
C ALA A 136 -1.26 14.70 13.43
N TYR A 137 -1.40 14.49 12.13
CA TYR A 137 -2.65 14.73 11.40
C TYR A 137 -3.80 13.88 11.98
N ALA A 138 -3.60 12.56 12.08
CA ALA A 138 -4.60 11.65 12.63
C ALA A 138 -5.02 12.03 14.06
N HIS A 139 -4.06 12.40 14.91
CA HIS A 139 -4.34 12.87 16.27
C HIS A 139 -5.19 14.15 16.27
N GLN A 140 -4.87 15.11 15.41
CA GLN A 140 -5.61 16.37 15.30
C GLN A 140 -7.06 16.15 14.84
N HIS A 141 -7.30 15.18 13.97
CA HIS A 141 -8.59 14.87 13.38
C HIS A 141 -9.32 13.71 14.09
N HIS A 142 -8.75 13.16 15.15
CA HIS A 142 -9.27 12.01 15.91
C HIS A 142 -9.48 10.75 15.06
N LEU A 143 -8.60 10.50 14.10
CA LEU A 143 -8.65 9.37 13.18
C LEU A 143 -7.79 8.21 13.65
N MET A 144 -8.29 7.00 13.50
CA MET A 144 -7.48 5.79 13.61
C MET A 144 -6.56 5.68 12.37
N ILE A 145 -5.38 5.10 12.53
CA ILE A 145 -4.50 4.80 11.40
C ILE A 145 -4.46 3.29 11.21
N SER A 146 -4.59 2.83 9.98
CA SER A 146 -4.42 1.44 9.58
C SER A 146 -3.35 1.31 8.49
N LEU A 147 -2.68 0.18 8.45
CA LEU A 147 -1.73 -0.20 7.39
C LEU A 147 -1.58 -1.71 7.34
N GLU A 148 -1.05 -2.22 6.24
CA GLU A 148 -0.54 -3.58 6.14
C GLU A 148 0.90 -3.62 5.66
N THR A 149 1.60 -4.71 5.99
CA THR A 149 2.94 -5.02 5.48
C THR A 149 3.11 -6.52 5.29
N HIS A 150 3.84 -6.90 4.25
CA HIS A 150 4.22 -8.30 3.99
C HIS A 150 5.62 -8.62 4.52
N ASN A 151 6.32 -7.61 5.06
CA ASN A 151 7.64 -7.78 5.64
C ASN A 151 7.56 -7.78 7.17
N GLU A 152 7.85 -8.93 7.78
CA GLU A 152 7.84 -9.11 9.23
C GLU A 152 8.75 -8.11 9.96
N HIS A 153 9.88 -7.72 9.36
CA HIS A 153 10.78 -6.73 9.95
C HIS A 153 10.13 -5.36 10.14
N ASN A 154 9.16 -5.01 9.28
CA ASN A 154 8.45 -3.75 9.39
C ASN A 154 7.46 -3.73 10.57
N VAL A 155 7.04 -4.89 11.07
CA VAL A 155 6.13 -4.97 12.24
C VAL A 155 6.74 -4.27 13.45
N ALA A 156 8.01 -4.57 13.76
CA ALA A 156 8.72 -3.92 14.86
C ALA A 156 8.88 -2.41 14.65
N LEU A 157 9.12 -1.97 13.41
CA LEU A 157 9.18 -0.56 13.05
C LEU A 157 7.85 0.14 13.34
N TYR A 158 6.73 -0.42 12.87
CA TYR A 158 5.41 0.17 13.10
C TYR A 158 4.99 0.12 14.57
N GLN A 159 5.37 -0.93 15.31
CA GLN A 159 5.17 -0.99 16.76
C GLN A 159 5.89 0.15 17.48
N HIS A 160 7.08 0.56 17.03
CA HIS A 160 7.78 1.72 17.57
C HIS A 160 6.97 3.03 17.38
N PHE A 161 6.19 3.14 16.31
CA PHE A 161 5.25 4.25 16.09
C PHE A 161 3.90 4.09 16.81
N GLY A 162 3.77 3.10 17.68
CA GLY A 162 2.55 2.87 18.48
C GLY A 162 1.46 2.07 17.79
N PHE A 163 1.76 1.45 16.64
CA PHE A 163 0.84 0.50 16.01
C PHE A 163 0.79 -0.81 16.78
N LYS A 164 -0.38 -1.45 16.75
CA LYS A 164 -0.61 -2.79 17.29
C LYS A 164 -0.94 -3.74 16.16
N LEU A 165 -0.48 -4.97 16.27
CA LEU A 165 -0.89 -6.02 15.35
C LEU A 165 -2.38 -6.31 15.58
N TYR A 166 -3.20 -6.10 14.57
CA TYR A 166 -4.63 -6.42 14.58
C TYR A 166 -4.87 -7.86 14.15
N GLY A 167 -4.19 -8.30 13.09
CA GLY A 167 -4.32 -9.65 12.58
C GLY A 167 -3.25 -10.00 11.56
N VAL A 168 -3.20 -11.27 11.19
CA VAL A 168 -2.33 -11.79 10.14
C VAL A 168 -3.20 -12.50 9.11
N LEU A 169 -3.11 -12.08 7.84
CA LEU A 169 -3.71 -12.75 6.73
C LEU A 169 -2.70 -13.76 6.15
N GLU A 170 -3.11 -15.03 6.06
CA GLU A 170 -2.30 -16.12 5.49
C GLU A 170 -3.27 -17.01 4.69
N LYS A 171 -3.34 -16.81 3.35
CA LYS A 171 -4.30 -17.50 2.48
C LYS A 171 -3.63 -18.27 1.36
N HIS A 172 -2.85 -17.58 0.54
CA HIS A 172 -2.20 -18.12 -0.64
C HIS A 172 -0.70 -17.82 -0.58
N PHE A 173 0.09 -18.64 -1.23
CA PHE A 173 1.53 -18.59 -1.18
C PHE A 173 2.04 -18.84 0.26
N ASP A 174 3.33 -18.93 0.47
CA ASP A 174 3.95 -18.89 1.79
C ASP A 174 4.20 -17.41 2.16
N LEU A 175 3.10 -16.65 2.25
CA LEU A 175 3.10 -15.21 2.42
C LEU A 175 2.15 -14.80 3.56
N LYS A 176 2.65 -13.92 4.44
CA LYS A 176 1.88 -13.30 5.51
C LYS A 176 1.70 -11.82 5.24
N GLN A 177 0.48 -11.34 5.47
CA GLN A 177 0.19 -9.92 5.54
C GLN A 177 -0.13 -9.56 7.00
N TYR A 178 0.66 -8.69 7.56
CA TYR A 178 0.51 -8.19 8.92
C TYR A 178 -0.35 -6.92 8.88
N CYS A 179 -1.59 -7.04 9.36
CA CYS A 179 -2.54 -5.94 9.44
C CYS A 179 -2.35 -5.21 10.78
N MET A 180 -2.11 -3.92 10.74
CA MET A 180 -1.74 -3.15 11.91
C MET A 180 -2.63 -1.92 12.06
N ILE A 181 -2.96 -1.56 13.30
CA ILE A 181 -3.75 -0.37 13.62
C ILE A 181 -3.07 0.47 14.69
N ARG A 182 -3.29 1.77 14.63
CA ARG A 182 -2.97 2.72 15.69
C ARG A 182 -4.24 3.48 16.07
N GLU A 183 -4.73 3.21 17.27
CA GLU A 183 -5.93 3.86 17.79
C GLU A 183 -5.69 5.34 18.05
N VAL A 184 -6.77 6.10 18.05
CA VAL A 184 -6.77 7.51 18.50
C VAL A 184 -6.34 7.55 19.97
N GLN A 185 -5.38 8.41 20.29
CA GLN A 185 -4.96 8.68 21.67
C GLN A 185 -5.49 10.02 22.16
#